data_dfd3a190512ce783ca83a0e0b6065190
#
_entry.id   dfd3a190512ce783ca83a0e0b6065190
#
_cell.length_a   1.000
_cell.length_b   1.000
_cell.length_c   1.000
_cell.angle_alpha   90.00
_cell.angle_beta   90.00
_cell.angle_gamma   90.00
#
_symmetry.space_group_name_H-M   'P 1'
#
loop_
_entity.id
_entity.type
_entity.pdbx_description
1 polymer ?
#
loop_
_entity_poly.entity_id
_entity_poly.type
_entity_poly.pdbx_seq_one_letter_code
_entity_poly.pdbx_strand_id
1 'polypeptide(L)'
;MRHRIGSFAEESLRYCVAERDYFIPHGLNQQQLAFWKMYNDEQFDRYNLLKQTIPKEQARSILPLGTYTKFYWTVNGRSLMNFLKLRLDKGAQAEIREYAKVILDMAKLVAPVSFTEFVPLVLED
;
A
#
# COMPACT_ATOMS: atom_id res chain seq x y z
N MET A 1 -8.22 -3.64 1.46
CA MET A 1 -7.97 -4.19 2.80
C MET A 1 -9.02 -3.77 3.83
N ARG A 2 -9.33 -2.48 3.98
CA ARG A 2 -10.21 -1.95 5.05
C ARG A 2 -11.69 -2.39 4.99
N HIS A 3 -12.13 -3.03 3.93
CA HIS A 3 -13.50 -3.57 3.79
C HIS A 3 -13.70 -4.96 4.47
N ARG A 4 -12.71 -5.47 5.18
CA ARG A 4 -12.75 -6.76 5.88
C ARG A 4 -12.40 -6.56 7.36
N ILE A 5 -12.93 -7.47 8.19
CA ILE A 5 -12.61 -7.46 9.61
C ILE A 5 -11.10 -7.68 9.79
N GLY A 6 -10.46 -6.72 10.37
CA GLY A 6 -9.04 -6.72 10.66
C GLY A 6 -8.65 -5.48 11.46
N SER A 7 -7.52 -5.52 12.11
CA SER A 7 -6.95 -4.37 12.81
C SER A 7 -5.74 -3.83 12.07
N PHE A 8 -5.55 -2.53 12.16
CA PHE A 8 -4.49 -1.79 11.49
C PHE A 8 -3.75 -0.93 12.50
N ALA A 9 -2.44 -1.10 12.56
CA ALA A 9 -1.55 -0.23 13.31
C ALA A 9 -0.65 0.50 12.30
N GLU A 10 -0.99 1.73 11.99
CA GLU A 10 -0.33 2.55 10.96
C GLU A 10 0.68 3.51 11.60
N GLU A 11 1.85 3.63 11.00
CA GLU A 11 2.83 4.65 11.36
C GLU A 11 2.24 6.04 11.11
N SER A 12 2.19 6.84 12.17
CA SER A 12 1.55 8.15 12.09
C SER A 12 2.55 9.24 11.70
N LEU A 13 2.36 9.83 10.53
CA LEU A 13 3.12 10.99 10.07
C LEU A 13 2.87 12.28 10.88
N ARG A 14 2.05 12.23 11.94
CA ARG A 14 1.97 13.29 12.94
C ARG A 14 3.18 13.30 13.86
N TYR A 15 3.74 12.11 14.13
CA TYR A 15 4.85 11.92 15.06
C TYR A 15 6.15 11.56 14.35
N CYS A 16 6.07 10.85 13.21
CA CYS A 16 7.22 10.48 12.41
C CYS A 16 7.44 11.48 11.26
N VAL A 17 8.67 11.54 10.78
CA VAL A 17 9.00 12.30 9.57
C VAL A 17 8.69 11.42 8.36
N ALA A 18 7.98 11.97 7.37
CA ALA A 18 7.75 11.27 6.12
C ALA A 18 9.07 11.02 5.39
N GLU A 19 9.33 9.78 5.02
CA GLU A 19 10.43 9.43 4.12
C GLU A 19 10.06 9.90 2.70
N ARG A 20 11.07 10.27 1.88
CA ARG A 20 10.85 10.63 0.47
C ARG A 20 10.64 9.36 -0.35
N ASP A 21 9.48 8.77 -0.16
CA ASP A 21 9.04 7.57 -0.87
C ASP A 21 7.58 7.70 -1.28
N TYR A 22 7.31 7.57 -2.57
CA TYR A 22 5.99 7.79 -3.15
C TYR A 22 5.71 6.89 -4.34
N PHE A 23 4.46 6.63 -4.57
CA PHE A 23 3.98 5.81 -5.67
C PHE A 23 4.29 6.44 -7.04
N ILE A 24 4.83 5.64 -7.94
CA ILE A 24 5.03 5.99 -9.36
C ILE A 24 4.11 5.07 -10.19
N PRO A 25 3.12 5.62 -10.92
CA PRO A 25 2.24 4.84 -11.77
C PRO A 25 3.01 4.08 -12.87
N HIS A 26 2.54 2.88 -13.19
CA HIS A 26 3.05 2.12 -14.32
C HIS A 26 2.68 2.76 -15.66
N GLY A 27 3.49 2.54 -16.70
CA GLY A 27 3.18 2.95 -18.08
C GLY A 27 3.39 4.42 -18.40
N LEU A 28 4.02 5.20 -17.51
CA LEU A 28 4.40 6.59 -17.82
C LEU A 28 5.51 6.60 -18.87
N ASN A 29 5.39 7.50 -19.87
CA ASN A 29 6.50 7.81 -20.74
C ASN A 29 7.58 8.64 -20.00
N GLN A 30 8.75 8.84 -20.61
CA GLN A 30 9.87 9.54 -19.98
C GLN A 30 9.52 10.97 -19.52
N GLN A 31 8.77 11.71 -20.32
CA GLN A 31 8.36 13.08 -20.01
C GLN A 31 7.37 13.11 -18.83
N GLN A 32 6.39 12.22 -18.83
CA GLN A 32 5.42 12.07 -17.74
C GLN A 32 6.11 11.64 -16.44
N LEU A 33 7.06 10.71 -16.53
CA LEU A 33 7.83 10.26 -15.36
C LEU A 33 8.69 11.38 -14.77
N ALA A 34 9.35 12.17 -15.63
CA ALA A 34 10.16 13.31 -15.18
C ALA A 34 9.29 14.35 -14.46
N PHE A 35 8.14 14.69 -15.05
CA PHE A 35 7.17 15.61 -14.42
C PHE A 35 6.65 15.07 -13.09
N TRP A 36 6.28 13.77 -13.03
CA TRP A 36 5.78 13.12 -11.82
C TRP A 36 6.78 13.19 -10.68
N LYS A 37 8.04 12.85 -10.97
CA LYS A 37 9.13 12.93 -9.99
C LYS A 37 9.39 14.35 -9.52
N MET A 38 9.54 15.29 -10.46
CA MET A 38 9.77 16.70 -10.14
C MET A 38 8.69 17.25 -9.21
N TYR A 39 7.41 17.01 -9.51
CA TYR A 39 6.29 17.48 -8.70
C TYR A 39 6.33 16.90 -7.28
N ASN A 40 6.49 15.59 -7.17
CA ASN A 40 6.49 14.92 -5.86
C ASN A 40 7.72 15.34 -5.02
N ASP A 41 8.89 15.40 -5.62
CA ASP A 41 10.12 15.82 -4.95
C ASP A 41 10.02 17.27 -4.44
N GLU A 42 9.44 18.18 -5.22
CA GLU A 42 9.19 19.56 -4.80
C GLU A 42 8.25 19.61 -3.56
N GLN A 43 7.21 18.78 -3.50
CA GLN A 43 6.33 18.73 -2.33
C GLN A 43 7.08 18.24 -1.08
N PHE A 44 7.97 17.25 -1.21
CA PHE A 44 8.81 16.83 -0.09
C PHE A 44 9.81 17.90 0.35
N ASP A 45 10.38 18.67 -0.56
CA ASP A 45 11.26 19.80 -0.21
C ASP A 45 10.48 20.88 0.54
N ARG A 46 9.29 21.22 0.10
CA ARG A 46 8.38 22.16 0.81
C ARG A 46 7.98 21.63 2.19
N TYR A 47 7.65 20.35 2.31
CA TYR A 47 7.39 19.69 3.59
C TYR A 47 8.58 19.82 4.54
N ASN A 48 9.81 19.57 4.04
CA ASN A 48 11.02 19.65 4.83
C ASN A 48 11.32 21.08 5.34
N LEU A 49 10.93 22.09 4.60
CA LEU A 49 11.00 23.50 5.04
C LEU A 49 9.93 23.79 6.09
N LEU A 50 8.69 23.43 5.83
CA LEU A 50 7.55 23.74 6.71
C LEU A 50 7.69 23.08 8.10
N LYS A 51 8.15 21.83 8.17
CA LYS A 51 8.31 21.14 9.47
C LYS A 51 9.33 21.78 10.41
N GLN A 52 10.12 22.77 9.93
CA GLN A 52 11.02 23.54 10.77
C GLN A 52 10.31 24.71 11.49
N THR A 53 9.18 25.15 10.95
CA THR A 53 8.46 26.34 11.42
C THR A 53 7.07 26.05 11.97
N ILE A 54 6.46 24.93 11.55
CA ILE A 54 5.14 24.50 12.01
C ILE A 54 5.16 23.04 12.49
N PRO A 55 4.20 22.60 13.33
CA PRO A 55 4.09 21.23 13.78
C PRO A 55 4.00 20.23 12.61
N LYS A 56 4.64 19.06 12.76
CA LYS A 56 4.65 17.99 11.74
C LYS A 56 3.24 17.57 11.31
N GLU A 57 2.29 17.53 12.25
CA GLU A 57 0.89 17.21 12.01
C GLU A 57 0.20 18.16 11.03
N GLN A 58 0.65 19.42 10.97
CA GLN A 58 0.19 20.41 10.00
C GLN A 58 1.01 20.35 8.71
N ALA A 59 2.35 20.29 8.82
CA ALA A 59 3.24 20.25 7.67
C ALA A 59 2.94 19.08 6.72
N ARG A 60 2.56 17.91 7.25
CA ARG A 60 2.21 16.72 6.43
C ARG A 60 1.05 16.93 5.46
N SER A 61 0.22 17.97 5.65
CA SER A 61 -0.93 18.23 4.78
C SER A 61 -0.56 18.54 3.33
N ILE A 62 0.70 18.94 3.07
CA ILE A 62 1.19 19.20 1.72
C ILE A 62 1.87 18.01 1.05
N LEU A 63 2.06 16.89 1.77
CA LEU A 63 2.64 15.68 1.19
C LEU A 63 1.77 15.14 0.06
N PRO A 64 2.38 14.60 -1.00
CA PRO A 64 1.64 13.97 -2.09
C PRO A 64 0.73 12.85 -1.57
N LEU A 65 -0.45 12.69 -2.19
CA LEU A 65 -1.39 11.61 -1.85
C LEU A 65 -0.75 10.22 -2.00
N GLY A 66 0.18 10.06 -2.92
CA GLY A 66 0.92 8.83 -3.17
C GLY A 66 2.07 8.56 -2.20
N THR A 67 2.26 9.36 -1.15
CA THR A 67 3.31 9.12 -0.14
C THR A 67 3.09 7.77 0.54
N TYR A 68 4.12 6.94 0.56
CA TYR A 68 4.06 5.66 1.25
C TYR A 68 4.08 5.84 2.77
N THR A 69 3.34 4.96 3.45
CA THR A 69 3.38 4.78 4.90
C THR A 69 3.44 3.29 5.21
N LYS A 70 3.85 2.95 6.44
CA LYS A 70 3.95 1.56 6.90
C LYS A 70 2.80 1.25 7.84
N PHE A 71 2.27 0.05 7.76
CA PHE A 71 1.27 -0.41 8.71
C PHE A 71 1.35 -1.92 8.91
N TYR A 72 0.97 -2.34 10.11
CA TYR A 72 0.71 -3.73 10.41
C TYR A 72 -0.78 -4.01 10.15
N TRP A 73 -1.04 -5.09 9.47
CA TRP A 73 -2.40 -5.58 9.22
C TRP A 73 -2.57 -6.95 9.88
N THR A 74 -3.42 -7.01 10.92
CA THR A 74 -3.79 -8.25 11.56
C THR A 74 -5.18 -8.65 11.09
N VAL A 75 -5.30 -9.85 10.55
CA VAL A 75 -6.52 -10.34 9.92
C VAL A 75 -6.68 -11.84 10.17
N ASN A 76 -7.92 -12.31 10.34
CA ASN A 76 -8.19 -13.74 10.44
C ASN A 76 -8.16 -14.41 9.05
N GLY A 77 -7.97 -15.75 9.03
CA GLY A 77 -7.82 -16.52 7.78
C GLY A 77 -8.98 -16.35 6.82
N ARG A 78 -10.24 -16.33 7.30
CA ARG A 78 -11.43 -16.15 6.46
C ARG A 78 -11.44 -14.78 5.77
N SER A 79 -11.12 -13.71 6.51
CA SER A 79 -11.05 -12.37 5.95
C SER A 79 -9.89 -12.23 4.96
N LEU A 80 -8.77 -12.91 5.21
CA LEU A 80 -7.64 -12.97 4.28
C LEU A 80 -8.04 -13.69 2.98
N MET A 81 -8.69 -14.84 3.06
CA MET A 81 -9.19 -15.57 1.87
C MET A 81 -10.13 -14.70 1.04
N ASN A 82 -11.08 -14.01 1.68
CA ASN A 82 -11.99 -13.09 0.98
C ASN A 82 -11.24 -11.91 0.34
N PHE A 83 -10.21 -11.38 0.99
CA PHE A 83 -9.36 -10.35 0.39
C PHE A 83 -8.64 -10.88 -0.86
N LEU A 84 -8.01 -12.06 -0.75
CA LEU A 84 -7.28 -12.69 -1.86
C LEU A 84 -8.20 -12.97 -3.05
N LYS A 85 -9.39 -13.54 -2.83
CA LYS A 85 -10.37 -13.77 -3.88
C LYS A 85 -10.67 -12.51 -4.67
N LEU A 86 -10.92 -11.39 -3.99
CA LEU A 86 -11.27 -10.13 -4.64
C LEU A 86 -10.07 -9.42 -5.29
N ARG A 87 -8.85 -9.60 -4.76
CA ARG A 87 -7.68 -8.84 -5.22
C ARG A 87 -6.78 -9.59 -6.18
N LEU A 88 -6.95 -10.90 -6.30
CA LEU A 88 -6.31 -11.69 -7.35
C LEU A 88 -7.13 -11.72 -8.65
N ASP A 89 -8.40 -11.28 -8.59
CA ASP A 89 -9.26 -11.16 -9.77
C ASP A 89 -8.64 -10.26 -10.84
N LYS A 90 -8.87 -10.59 -12.12
CA LYS A 90 -8.33 -9.84 -13.27
C LYS A 90 -8.85 -8.40 -13.35
N GLY A 91 -10.03 -8.13 -12.80
CA GLY A 91 -10.60 -6.79 -12.71
C GLY A 91 -10.04 -5.92 -11.58
N ALA A 92 -9.22 -6.50 -10.69
CA ALA A 92 -8.53 -5.71 -9.66
C ALA A 92 -7.40 -4.89 -10.26
N GLN A 93 -7.10 -3.73 -9.66
CA GLN A 93 -5.96 -2.90 -10.06
C GLN A 93 -4.64 -3.70 -9.98
N ALA A 94 -3.72 -3.44 -10.92
CA ALA A 94 -2.47 -4.19 -11.04
C ALA A 94 -1.65 -4.16 -9.73
N GLU A 95 -1.56 -2.99 -9.12
CA GLU A 95 -0.77 -2.77 -7.90
C GLU A 95 -1.26 -3.63 -6.73
N ILE A 96 -2.58 -3.63 -6.46
CA ILE A 96 -3.11 -4.43 -5.35
C ILE A 96 -3.05 -5.94 -5.67
N ARG A 97 -3.08 -6.31 -6.94
CA ARG A 97 -2.97 -7.70 -7.39
C ARG A 97 -1.56 -8.25 -7.14
N GLU A 98 -0.52 -7.45 -7.34
CA GLU A 98 0.86 -7.82 -7.01
C GLU A 98 1.03 -8.05 -5.51
N TYR A 99 0.53 -7.14 -4.68
CA TYR A 99 0.52 -7.35 -3.21
C TYR A 99 -0.25 -8.61 -2.81
N ALA A 100 -1.40 -8.87 -3.42
CA ALA A 100 -2.20 -10.04 -3.10
C ALA A 100 -1.48 -11.35 -3.45
N LYS A 101 -0.72 -11.41 -4.55
CA LYS A 101 0.11 -12.58 -4.90
C LYS A 101 1.15 -12.86 -3.83
N VAL A 102 1.93 -11.84 -3.44
CA VAL A 102 2.96 -11.98 -2.39
C VAL A 102 2.34 -12.42 -1.07
N ILE A 103 1.19 -11.85 -0.69
CA ILE A 103 0.47 -12.24 0.53
C ILE A 103 0.00 -13.69 0.46
N LEU A 104 -0.49 -14.16 -0.70
CA LEU A 104 -0.89 -15.56 -0.88
C LEU A 104 0.31 -16.50 -0.72
N ASP A 105 1.45 -16.17 -1.31
CA ASP A 105 2.66 -16.98 -1.21
C ASP A 105 3.15 -17.08 0.25
N MET A 106 3.15 -15.97 0.98
CA MET A 106 3.45 -15.96 2.41
C MET A 106 2.43 -16.78 3.23
N ALA A 107 1.13 -16.68 2.91
CA ALA A 107 0.07 -17.41 3.59
C ALA A 107 0.21 -18.94 3.39
N LYS A 108 0.62 -19.39 2.20
CA LYS A 108 0.94 -20.80 1.92
C LYS A 108 2.12 -21.32 2.76
N LEU A 109 3.11 -20.49 3.05
CA LEU A 109 4.24 -20.88 3.91
C LEU A 109 3.82 -21.04 5.38
N VAL A 110 2.92 -20.17 5.86
CA VAL A 110 2.50 -20.15 7.28
C VAL A 110 1.38 -21.16 7.57
N ALA A 111 0.45 -21.33 6.63
CA ALA A 111 -0.70 -22.23 6.77
C ALA A 111 -0.93 -23.03 5.47
N PRO A 112 -0.01 -23.95 5.14
CA PRO A 112 0.03 -24.62 3.83
C PRO A 112 -1.27 -25.39 3.54
N VAL A 113 -1.81 -26.13 4.49
CA VAL A 113 -3.04 -26.93 4.29
C VAL A 113 -4.20 -26.02 3.87
N SER A 114 -4.44 -24.92 4.61
CA SER A 114 -5.58 -24.04 4.38
C SER A 114 -5.48 -23.26 3.06
N PHE A 115 -4.28 -22.78 2.71
CA PHE A 115 -4.11 -21.90 1.54
C PHE A 115 -3.72 -22.64 0.27
N THR A 116 -3.20 -23.88 0.34
CA THR A 116 -3.00 -24.73 -0.83
C THR A 116 -4.34 -25.20 -1.40
N GLU A 117 -5.27 -25.63 -0.54
CA GLU A 117 -6.62 -26.02 -0.95
C GLU A 117 -7.51 -24.84 -1.35
N PHE A 118 -7.27 -23.66 -0.80
CA PHE A 118 -8.02 -22.46 -1.15
C PHE A 118 -7.87 -22.07 -2.64
N VAL A 119 -6.68 -22.26 -3.21
CA VAL A 119 -6.40 -21.85 -4.59
C VAL A 119 -7.29 -22.59 -5.61
N PRO A 120 -7.32 -23.93 -5.68
CA PRO A 120 -8.15 -24.64 -6.65
C PRO A 120 -9.64 -24.49 -6.38
N LEU A 121 -10.05 -24.32 -5.11
CA LEU A 121 -11.46 -24.26 -4.74
C LEU A 121 -12.10 -22.87 -4.96
N VAL A 122 -11.32 -21.81 -5.02
CA VAL A 122 -11.87 -20.44 -4.93
C VAL A 122 -11.29 -19.49 -5.97
N LEU A 123 -10.09 -19.76 -6.50
CA LEU A 123 -9.40 -18.87 -7.43
C LEU A 123 -9.34 -19.39 -8.86
N GLU A 124 -9.62 -20.67 -9.09
CA GLU A 124 -9.56 -21.30 -10.42
C GLU A 124 -10.97 -21.43 -11.07
N ASP A 125 -12.06 -21.05 -10.38
CA ASP A 125 -13.38 -20.83 -10.93
C ASP A 125 -13.49 -19.45 -11.60
#